data_1ee1cc84bdab65dc5aa8290763f399e8
#
_entry.id   1ee1cc84bdab65dc5aa8290763f399e8
#
_cell.length_a   1.000
_cell.length_b   1.000
_cell.length_c   1.000
_cell.angle_alpha   90.00
_cell.angle_beta   90.00
_cell.angle_gamma   90.00
#
_symmetry.space_group_name_H-M   'P 1'
#
loop_
_entity.id
_entity.type
_entity.pdbx_description
1 polymer ?
#
loop_
_entity_poly.entity_id
_entity_poly.type
_entity_poly.pdbx_seq_one_letter_code
_entity_poly.pdbx_strand_id
1 'polypeptide(L)'
;MIKKAVLPVAGLGTRFLPASKSIPKEMVTVVDRPAIEYVVREAVEAGIEQIILVTHSSKASIENYFDRNFELETTLEQKKKFDLLAEITQIVPEHVSVISVRQPQPLGLGHAVLCAKSIVGEDDFAVLLPDVLVKDSSGQNDLSRMISRYNLSQAAQIMVEAVPDHLVDQYGIVDVKHSPNEGESIAMQGIVEKPPVGAAPSNLSVVGRYVLPAKIMQLLENTPKGAGNEIQLTDAIAMLQDTDTVEAYRMQGQTFDCGSKLGYLKAVLHYGLEHPKLGMEFKQLIQELKL
;
A
#
# COMPACT_ATOMS: atom_id res chain seq x y z
N MET A 1 -16.69 4.19 10.67
CA MET A 1 -15.82 2.97 10.57
C MET A 1 -15.23 2.95 9.16
N ILE A 2 -13.92 2.82 9.03
CA ILE A 2 -13.21 2.85 7.74
C ILE A 2 -13.56 1.59 6.94
N LYS A 3 -14.22 1.77 5.78
CA LYS A 3 -14.66 0.68 4.90
C LYS A 3 -14.10 0.78 3.49
N LYS A 4 -13.48 1.90 3.14
CA LYS A 4 -12.96 2.19 1.81
C LYS A 4 -11.44 2.28 1.84
N ALA A 5 -10.79 1.73 0.80
CA ALA A 5 -9.35 1.89 0.59
C ALA A 5 -9.05 2.33 -0.83
N VAL A 6 -8.22 3.36 -0.98
CA VAL A 6 -7.73 3.86 -2.26
C VAL A 6 -6.33 3.30 -2.51
N LEU A 7 -6.16 2.60 -3.64
CA LEU A 7 -4.91 2.03 -4.10
C LEU A 7 -4.44 2.73 -5.39
N PRO A 8 -3.44 3.62 -5.30
CA PRO A 8 -2.87 4.30 -6.48
C PRO A 8 -2.01 3.35 -7.31
N VAL A 9 -2.52 2.87 -8.44
CA VAL A 9 -1.84 1.91 -9.35
C VAL A 9 -1.47 2.51 -10.70
N ALA A 10 -1.61 3.83 -10.89
CA ALA A 10 -1.35 4.49 -12.18
C ALA A 10 0.13 4.75 -12.48
N GLY A 11 1.04 4.52 -11.53
CA GLY A 11 2.47 4.79 -11.67
C GLY A 11 3.16 3.98 -12.78
N LEU A 12 4.15 4.58 -13.47
CA LEU A 12 4.85 3.98 -14.60
C LEU A 12 5.85 2.86 -14.23
N GLY A 13 6.26 2.76 -12.96
CA GLY A 13 7.14 1.70 -12.49
C GLY A 13 8.56 1.74 -13.06
N THR A 14 9.11 2.91 -13.34
CA THR A 14 10.41 3.09 -14.01
C THR A 14 11.58 2.43 -13.29
N ARG A 15 11.55 2.33 -11.96
CA ARG A 15 12.57 1.63 -11.15
C ARG A 15 12.65 0.11 -11.43
N PHE A 16 11.58 -0.46 -12.01
CA PHE A 16 11.48 -1.89 -12.30
C PHE A 16 11.68 -2.24 -13.79
N LEU A 17 12.14 -1.28 -14.61
CA LEU A 17 12.50 -1.56 -16.00
C LEU A 17 13.66 -2.58 -16.08
N PRO A 18 13.67 -3.47 -17.11
CA PRO A 18 12.78 -3.48 -18.29
C PRO A 18 11.43 -4.19 -18.10
N ALA A 19 11.22 -4.96 -17.02
CA ALA A 19 10.00 -5.77 -16.82
C ALA A 19 8.72 -4.91 -16.86
N SER A 20 8.74 -3.75 -16.20
CA SER A 20 7.60 -2.83 -16.13
C SER A 20 7.23 -2.14 -17.44
N LYS A 21 7.98 -2.38 -18.53
CA LYS A 21 7.61 -1.95 -19.89
C LYS A 21 6.28 -2.57 -20.34
N SER A 22 6.02 -3.82 -19.97
CA SER A 22 4.87 -4.60 -20.44
C SER A 22 3.98 -5.13 -19.32
N ILE A 23 4.54 -5.26 -18.10
CA ILE A 23 3.85 -5.78 -16.93
C ILE A 23 3.78 -4.66 -15.89
N PRO A 24 2.60 -4.24 -15.41
CA PRO A 24 2.50 -3.33 -14.28
C PRO A 24 3.37 -3.82 -13.12
N LYS A 25 4.12 -2.93 -12.46
CA LYS A 25 4.96 -3.32 -11.32
C LYS A 25 4.16 -3.99 -10.21
N GLU A 26 2.91 -3.61 -10.07
CA GLU A 26 1.94 -4.14 -9.11
C GLU A 26 1.55 -5.60 -9.41
N MET A 27 1.73 -6.03 -10.68
CA MET A 27 1.46 -7.40 -11.15
C MET A 27 2.70 -8.30 -11.15
N VAL A 28 3.85 -7.80 -10.71
CA VAL A 28 5.05 -8.62 -10.53
C VAL A 28 4.79 -9.66 -9.44
N THR A 29 5.04 -10.94 -9.76
CA THR A 29 4.59 -12.06 -8.94
C THR A 29 5.57 -12.35 -7.81
N VAL A 30 5.10 -12.26 -6.58
CA VAL A 30 5.83 -12.70 -5.38
C VAL A 30 5.38 -14.13 -5.07
N VAL A 31 6.24 -15.10 -5.35
CA VAL A 31 6.00 -16.55 -5.35
C VAL A 31 4.93 -16.93 -6.40
N ASP A 32 3.66 -16.98 -6.04
CA ASP A 32 2.53 -17.42 -6.87
C ASP A 32 1.42 -16.37 -7.02
N ARG A 33 1.55 -15.19 -6.37
CA ARG A 33 0.57 -14.12 -6.35
C ARG A 33 1.17 -12.78 -6.76
N PRO A 34 0.45 -11.92 -7.51
CA PRO A 34 0.94 -10.58 -7.80
C PRO A 34 1.04 -9.74 -6.51
N ALA A 35 2.03 -8.85 -6.45
CA ALA A 35 2.29 -8.01 -5.28
C ALA A 35 1.04 -7.27 -4.78
N ILE A 36 0.21 -6.77 -5.69
CA ILE A 36 -1.02 -6.05 -5.31
C ILE A 36 -2.03 -6.93 -4.55
N GLU A 37 -2.07 -8.25 -4.77
CA GLU A 37 -2.99 -9.13 -4.04
C GLU A 37 -2.68 -9.12 -2.55
N TYR A 38 -1.39 -9.13 -2.16
CA TYR A 38 -1.01 -9.06 -0.74
C TYR A 38 -1.52 -7.78 -0.09
N VAL A 39 -1.47 -6.64 -0.81
CA VAL A 39 -1.96 -5.36 -0.30
C VAL A 39 -3.49 -5.33 -0.21
N VAL A 40 -4.19 -5.91 -1.18
CA VAL A 40 -5.65 -6.05 -1.13
C VAL A 40 -6.07 -6.95 0.03
N ARG A 41 -5.37 -8.07 0.25
CA ARG A 41 -5.63 -8.98 1.39
C ARG A 41 -5.42 -8.27 2.72
N GLU A 42 -4.34 -7.52 2.88
CA GLU A 42 -4.10 -6.69 4.06
C GLU A 42 -5.29 -5.75 4.34
N ALA A 43 -5.79 -5.07 3.29
CA ALA A 43 -6.94 -4.18 3.42
C ALA A 43 -8.22 -4.94 3.81
N VAL A 44 -8.50 -6.08 3.19
CA VAL A 44 -9.67 -6.91 3.49
C VAL A 44 -9.61 -7.45 4.92
N GLU A 45 -8.46 -7.94 5.37
CA GLU A 45 -8.23 -8.40 6.74
C GLU A 45 -8.38 -7.27 7.77
N ALA A 46 -8.11 -6.02 7.37
CA ALA A 46 -8.36 -4.84 8.19
C ALA A 46 -9.84 -4.40 8.22
N GLY A 47 -10.72 -5.09 7.51
CA GLY A 47 -12.16 -4.83 7.50
C GLY A 47 -12.62 -3.84 6.41
N ILE A 48 -11.79 -3.62 5.39
CA ILE A 48 -12.17 -2.86 4.19
C ILE A 48 -13.12 -3.70 3.33
N GLU A 49 -14.19 -3.07 2.84
CA GLU A 49 -15.23 -3.68 2.02
C GLU A 49 -15.27 -3.12 0.59
N GLN A 50 -14.58 -1.98 0.36
CA GLN A 50 -14.51 -1.37 -0.95
C GLN A 50 -13.07 -0.97 -1.29
N ILE A 51 -12.52 -1.58 -2.32
CA ILE A 51 -11.18 -1.29 -2.87
C ILE A 51 -11.35 -0.37 -4.09
N ILE A 52 -10.70 0.79 -4.07
CA ILE A 52 -10.76 1.78 -5.15
C ILE A 52 -9.38 1.81 -5.83
N LEU A 53 -9.28 1.19 -7.00
CA LEU A 53 -8.08 1.20 -7.82
C LEU A 53 -8.02 2.50 -8.63
N VAL A 54 -7.01 3.34 -8.38
CA VAL A 54 -6.76 4.51 -9.21
C VAL A 54 -5.76 4.15 -10.28
N THR A 55 -6.25 3.89 -11.48
CA THR A 55 -5.56 3.17 -12.56
C THR A 55 -5.27 4.07 -13.79
N HIS A 56 -4.60 3.52 -14.76
CA HIS A 56 -4.29 4.13 -16.07
C HIS A 56 -4.62 3.14 -17.20
N SER A 57 -4.81 3.62 -18.42
CA SER A 57 -5.19 2.78 -19.58
C SER A 57 -4.25 1.58 -19.86
N SER A 58 -2.98 1.69 -19.47
CA SER A 58 -1.99 0.61 -19.63
C SER A 58 -2.02 -0.45 -18.50
N LYS A 59 -2.95 -0.34 -17.53
CA LYS A 59 -2.99 -1.16 -16.33
C LYS A 59 -4.16 -2.16 -16.31
N ALA A 60 -4.77 -2.46 -17.46
CA ALA A 60 -5.94 -3.35 -17.56
C ALA A 60 -5.72 -4.74 -16.92
N SER A 61 -4.47 -5.25 -16.87
CA SER A 61 -4.17 -6.53 -16.22
C SER A 61 -4.43 -6.51 -14.72
N ILE A 62 -4.36 -5.35 -14.05
CA ILE A 62 -4.71 -5.21 -12.63
C ILE A 62 -6.22 -5.35 -12.46
N GLU A 63 -7.00 -4.66 -13.30
CA GLU A 63 -8.46 -4.72 -13.27
C GLU A 63 -8.93 -6.15 -13.56
N ASN A 64 -8.40 -6.77 -14.62
CA ASN A 64 -8.73 -8.14 -15.02
C ASN A 64 -8.37 -9.18 -13.94
N TYR A 65 -7.35 -8.92 -13.12
CA TYR A 65 -6.95 -9.83 -12.05
C TYR A 65 -8.00 -9.95 -10.95
N PHE A 66 -8.65 -8.85 -10.62
CA PHE A 66 -9.68 -8.80 -9.59
C PHE A 66 -11.10 -9.05 -10.11
N ASP A 67 -11.25 -9.17 -11.44
CA ASP A 67 -12.52 -9.49 -12.07
C ASP A 67 -12.74 -11.01 -12.16
N ARG A 68 -14.00 -11.42 -12.33
CA ARG A 68 -14.37 -12.82 -12.51
C ARG A 68 -13.96 -13.30 -13.90
N ASN A 69 -13.38 -14.49 -13.96
CA ASN A 69 -13.08 -15.16 -15.22
C ASN A 69 -14.00 -16.37 -15.41
N PHE A 70 -15.20 -16.11 -15.93
CA PHE A 70 -16.25 -17.10 -16.10
C PHE A 70 -15.80 -18.34 -16.89
N GLU A 71 -15.02 -18.16 -17.95
CA GLU A 71 -14.53 -19.27 -18.78
C GLU A 71 -13.56 -20.17 -18.00
N LEU A 72 -12.61 -19.59 -17.28
CA LEU A 72 -11.66 -20.32 -16.45
C LEU A 72 -12.38 -21.04 -15.30
N GLU A 73 -13.27 -20.34 -14.60
CA GLU A 73 -14.03 -20.88 -13.48
C GLU A 73 -14.89 -22.08 -13.92
N THR A 74 -15.65 -21.94 -15.03
CA THR A 74 -16.45 -23.04 -15.61
C THR A 74 -15.57 -24.23 -16.02
N THR A 75 -14.39 -23.94 -16.59
CA THR A 75 -13.45 -25.01 -16.99
C THR A 75 -12.92 -25.78 -15.78
N LEU A 76 -12.56 -25.09 -14.70
CA LEU A 76 -12.09 -25.72 -13.45
C LEU A 76 -13.19 -26.56 -12.80
N GLU A 77 -14.42 -26.06 -12.78
CA GLU A 77 -15.59 -26.77 -12.25
C GLU A 77 -15.86 -28.07 -13.05
N GLN A 78 -15.93 -27.99 -14.39
CA GLN A 78 -16.09 -29.16 -15.26
C GLN A 78 -15.00 -30.21 -15.08
N LYS A 79 -13.75 -29.76 -14.87
CA LYS A 79 -12.61 -30.65 -14.60
C LYS A 79 -12.52 -31.08 -13.13
N LYS A 80 -13.47 -30.70 -12.27
CA LYS A 80 -13.51 -31.00 -10.83
C LYS A 80 -12.26 -30.56 -10.07
N LYS A 81 -11.63 -29.45 -10.51
CA LYS A 81 -10.46 -28.85 -9.84
C LYS A 81 -10.91 -27.81 -8.81
N PHE A 82 -11.66 -28.28 -7.79
CA PHE A 82 -12.32 -27.40 -6.83
C PHE A 82 -11.36 -26.58 -5.97
N ASP A 83 -10.18 -27.12 -5.64
CA ASP A 83 -9.17 -26.36 -4.89
C ASP A 83 -8.67 -25.13 -5.66
N LEU A 84 -8.38 -25.30 -6.96
CA LEU A 84 -7.97 -24.19 -7.83
C LEU A 84 -9.12 -23.20 -8.06
N LEU A 85 -10.34 -23.72 -8.21
CA LEU A 85 -11.53 -22.87 -8.33
C LEU A 85 -11.70 -22.00 -7.07
N ALA A 86 -11.62 -22.61 -5.88
CA ALA A 86 -11.70 -21.88 -4.62
C ALA A 86 -10.57 -20.82 -4.51
N GLU A 87 -9.34 -21.17 -4.92
CA GLU A 87 -8.21 -20.28 -4.88
C GLU A 87 -8.43 -19.00 -5.70
N ILE A 88 -8.98 -19.11 -6.93
CA ILE A 88 -9.23 -17.94 -7.78
C ILE A 88 -10.50 -17.16 -7.39
N THR A 89 -11.54 -17.82 -6.90
CA THR A 89 -12.78 -17.14 -6.50
C THR A 89 -12.66 -16.42 -5.16
N GLN A 90 -11.69 -16.80 -4.33
CA GLN A 90 -11.41 -16.17 -3.03
C GLN A 90 -10.43 -14.99 -3.10
N ILE A 91 -9.91 -14.65 -4.29
CA ILE A 91 -9.04 -13.45 -4.46
C ILE A 91 -9.78 -12.20 -3.97
N VAL A 92 -11.06 -12.06 -4.33
CA VAL A 92 -11.96 -11.01 -3.82
C VAL A 92 -13.12 -11.70 -3.10
N PRO A 93 -13.23 -11.59 -1.76
CA PRO A 93 -14.37 -12.13 -1.02
C PRO A 93 -15.70 -11.50 -1.47
N GLU A 94 -16.80 -12.22 -1.37
CA GLU A 94 -18.13 -11.78 -1.85
C GLU A 94 -18.62 -10.45 -1.25
N HIS A 95 -18.20 -10.14 -0.01
CA HIS A 95 -18.55 -8.89 0.67
C HIS A 95 -17.67 -7.71 0.27
N VAL A 96 -16.66 -7.91 -0.56
CA VAL A 96 -15.72 -6.87 -1.01
C VAL A 96 -16.01 -6.49 -2.45
N SER A 97 -16.07 -5.20 -2.73
CA SER A 97 -16.18 -4.67 -4.08
C SER A 97 -14.86 -4.03 -4.53
N VAL A 98 -14.51 -4.23 -5.80
CA VAL A 98 -13.37 -3.56 -6.42
C VAL A 98 -13.88 -2.62 -7.50
N ILE A 99 -13.51 -1.34 -7.40
CA ILE A 99 -13.95 -0.27 -8.30
C ILE A 99 -12.71 0.39 -8.89
N SER A 100 -12.72 0.65 -10.20
CA SER A 100 -11.63 1.34 -10.88
C SER A 100 -12.01 2.76 -11.27
N VAL A 101 -11.12 3.72 -11.00
CA VAL A 101 -11.19 5.10 -11.50
C VAL A 101 -9.91 5.42 -12.26
N ARG A 102 -9.99 6.35 -13.20
CA ARG A 102 -8.83 6.72 -14.02
C ARG A 102 -8.12 7.95 -13.47
N GLN A 103 -6.79 7.86 -13.36
CA GLN A 103 -5.94 9.03 -13.25
C GLN A 103 -5.58 9.50 -14.67
N PRO A 104 -6.16 10.60 -15.17
CA PRO A 104 -5.99 11.01 -16.57
C PRO A 104 -4.60 11.56 -16.88
N GLN A 105 -3.90 12.06 -15.88
CA GLN A 105 -2.55 12.65 -15.98
C GLN A 105 -1.70 12.23 -14.79
N PRO A 106 -0.40 11.96 -14.97
CA PRO A 106 0.51 11.55 -13.90
C PRO A 106 0.96 12.77 -13.07
N LEU A 107 0.05 13.36 -12.30
CA LEU A 107 0.29 14.57 -11.50
C LEU A 107 0.65 14.28 -10.03
N GLY A 108 1.10 13.08 -9.72
CA GLY A 108 1.57 12.69 -8.39
C GLY A 108 0.56 11.89 -7.56
N LEU A 109 1.00 11.50 -6.34
CA LEU A 109 0.23 10.66 -5.43
C LEU A 109 -1.03 11.36 -4.91
N GLY A 110 -0.92 12.63 -4.51
CA GLY A 110 -2.08 13.40 -4.04
C GLY A 110 -3.16 13.51 -5.12
N HIS A 111 -2.76 13.73 -6.38
CA HIS A 111 -3.71 13.75 -7.50
C HIS A 111 -4.34 12.36 -7.73
N ALA A 112 -3.59 11.27 -7.58
CA ALA A 112 -4.16 9.93 -7.69
C ALA A 112 -5.25 9.72 -6.63
N VAL A 113 -4.98 10.06 -5.36
CA VAL A 113 -5.97 10.00 -4.28
C VAL A 113 -7.19 10.87 -4.60
N LEU A 114 -6.98 12.09 -5.08
CA LEU A 114 -8.06 13.02 -5.46
C LEU A 114 -8.97 12.45 -6.56
N CYS A 115 -8.44 11.66 -7.50
CA CYS A 115 -9.25 11.01 -8.54
C CYS A 115 -10.31 10.05 -7.97
N ALA A 116 -10.13 9.56 -6.74
CA ALA A 116 -11.10 8.70 -6.05
C ALA A 116 -12.22 9.47 -5.33
N LYS A 117 -12.20 10.82 -5.31
CA LYS A 117 -13.11 11.67 -4.53
C LYS A 117 -14.58 11.32 -4.72
N SER A 118 -15.04 11.08 -5.95
CA SER A 118 -16.45 10.78 -6.23
C SER A 118 -16.93 9.44 -5.66
N ILE A 119 -16.01 8.48 -5.45
CA ILE A 119 -16.30 7.16 -4.88
C ILE A 119 -16.14 7.19 -3.35
N VAL A 120 -15.13 7.88 -2.86
CA VAL A 120 -14.92 8.07 -1.42
C VAL A 120 -16.10 8.85 -0.83
N GLY A 121 -16.54 9.92 -1.49
CA GLY A 121 -17.61 10.79 -0.98
C GLY A 121 -17.21 11.50 0.31
N GLU A 122 -18.06 11.40 1.31
CA GLU A 122 -17.86 11.99 2.65
C GLU A 122 -17.32 10.95 3.67
N ASP A 123 -16.95 9.75 3.22
CA ASP A 123 -16.43 8.72 4.12
C ASP A 123 -14.93 8.91 4.36
N ASP A 124 -14.52 8.65 5.60
CA ASP A 124 -13.12 8.49 5.93
C ASP A 124 -12.59 7.17 5.35
N PHE A 125 -11.34 7.15 4.92
CA PHE A 125 -10.80 6.06 4.11
C PHE A 125 -9.34 5.76 4.38
N ALA A 126 -8.88 4.60 3.93
CA ALA A 126 -7.47 4.25 3.91
C ALA A 126 -6.84 4.53 2.55
N VAL A 127 -5.53 4.78 2.53
CA VAL A 127 -4.71 4.78 1.31
C VAL A 127 -3.59 3.76 1.48
N LEU A 128 -3.42 2.86 0.50
CA LEU A 128 -2.38 1.84 0.52
C LEU A 128 -1.56 1.91 -0.78
N LEU A 129 -0.26 2.11 -0.65
CA LEU A 129 0.65 2.03 -1.80
C LEU A 129 0.89 0.57 -2.18
N PRO A 130 0.63 0.16 -3.43
CA PRO A 130 0.58 -1.23 -3.84
C PRO A 130 1.95 -1.88 -4.06
N ASP A 131 3.03 -1.12 -4.01
CA ASP A 131 4.40 -1.60 -4.21
C ASP A 131 5.19 -1.83 -2.91
N VAL A 132 4.60 -1.52 -1.76
CA VAL A 132 5.17 -1.86 -0.45
C VAL A 132 4.32 -2.95 0.19
N LEU A 133 4.89 -4.13 0.37
CA LEU A 133 4.23 -5.19 1.13
C LEU A 133 4.54 -4.99 2.61
N VAL A 134 3.52 -5.09 3.44
CA VAL A 134 3.63 -5.10 4.91
C VAL A 134 3.31 -6.49 5.40
N LYS A 135 4.21 -7.09 6.15
CA LYS A 135 4.01 -8.39 6.75
C LYS A 135 3.99 -8.29 8.26
N ASP A 136 2.88 -8.67 8.82
CA ASP A 136 2.69 -8.65 10.26
C ASP A 136 3.37 -9.81 10.97
N SER A 137 3.88 -9.53 12.17
CA SER A 137 4.54 -10.52 13.02
C SER A 137 3.64 -11.09 14.11
N SER A 138 2.45 -10.54 14.34
CA SER A 138 1.66 -10.72 15.57
C SER A 138 0.20 -11.14 15.39
N GLY A 139 -0.20 -11.59 14.20
CA GLY A 139 -1.55 -12.11 13.93
C GLY A 139 -2.68 -11.06 13.79
N GLN A 140 -2.43 -9.79 14.08
CA GLN A 140 -3.31 -8.66 13.73
C GLN A 140 -2.52 -7.65 12.90
N ASN A 141 -3.02 -7.30 11.70
CA ASN A 141 -2.26 -6.44 10.82
C ASN A 141 -2.18 -4.99 11.32
N ASP A 142 -1.10 -4.30 10.98
CA ASP A 142 -0.84 -2.94 11.41
C ASP A 142 -1.91 -1.96 10.91
N LEU A 143 -2.48 -2.17 9.73
CA LEU A 143 -3.58 -1.36 9.20
C LEU A 143 -4.84 -1.48 10.08
N SER A 144 -5.17 -2.68 10.58
CA SER A 144 -6.27 -2.89 11.55
C SER A 144 -6.06 -2.07 12.82
N ARG A 145 -4.82 -1.99 13.30
CA ARG A 145 -4.48 -1.20 14.50
C ARG A 145 -4.63 0.28 14.23
N MET A 146 -4.16 0.76 13.07
CA MET A 146 -4.34 2.16 12.66
C MET A 146 -5.82 2.53 12.56
N ILE A 147 -6.65 1.68 11.94
CA ILE A 147 -8.10 1.88 11.85
C ILE A 147 -8.73 1.92 13.25
N SER A 148 -8.34 1.02 14.13
CA SER A 148 -8.83 1.00 15.51
C SER A 148 -8.45 2.28 16.26
N ARG A 149 -7.23 2.76 16.11
CA ARG A 149 -6.78 4.04 16.71
C ARG A 149 -7.54 5.22 16.14
N TYR A 150 -7.69 5.28 14.81
CA TYR A 150 -8.47 6.33 14.15
C TYR A 150 -9.91 6.38 14.70
N ASN A 151 -10.57 5.24 14.84
CA ASN A 151 -11.94 5.17 15.36
C ASN A 151 -12.03 5.68 16.81
N LEU A 152 -10.98 5.56 17.61
CA LEU A 152 -10.92 6.03 18.99
C LEU A 152 -10.56 7.50 19.11
N SER A 153 -9.52 7.95 18.39
CA SER A 153 -8.94 9.30 18.54
C SER A 153 -9.48 10.31 17.54
N GLN A 154 -10.03 9.83 16.41
CA GLN A 154 -10.38 10.64 15.23
C GLN A 154 -9.15 11.38 14.64
N ALA A 155 -7.94 11.03 15.05
CA ALA A 155 -6.71 11.55 14.49
C ALA A 155 -6.31 10.75 13.27
N ALA A 156 -5.97 11.42 12.17
CA ALA A 156 -5.43 10.77 10.97
C ALA A 156 -4.18 9.94 11.34
N GLN A 157 -4.04 8.74 10.76
CA GLN A 157 -2.94 7.84 11.07
C GLN A 157 -2.03 7.68 9.86
N ILE A 158 -0.72 7.79 10.06
CA ILE A 158 0.31 7.57 9.05
C ILE A 158 1.25 6.49 9.55
N MET A 159 1.36 5.39 8.81
CA MET A 159 2.28 4.30 9.16
C MET A 159 3.71 4.73 8.88
N VAL A 160 4.58 4.53 9.86
CA VAL A 160 6.01 4.85 9.77
C VAL A 160 6.90 3.69 10.22
N GLU A 161 8.11 3.66 9.67
CA GLU A 161 9.21 2.79 10.08
C GLU A 161 10.52 3.58 10.19
N ALA A 162 11.46 3.09 11.00
CA ALA A 162 12.78 3.69 11.07
C ALA A 162 13.66 3.21 9.91
N VAL A 163 14.26 4.16 9.18
CA VAL A 163 15.21 3.87 8.10
C VAL A 163 16.60 4.38 8.45
N PRO A 164 17.66 3.83 7.83
CA PRO A 164 19.01 4.40 7.94
C PRO A 164 19.04 5.88 7.49
N ASP A 165 19.75 6.72 8.22
CA ASP A 165 19.80 8.18 7.99
C ASP A 165 20.21 8.58 6.56
N HIS A 166 21.03 7.75 5.89
CA HIS A 166 21.45 8.01 4.51
C HIS A 166 20.38 7.69 3.44
N LEU A 167 19.21 7.17 3.84
CA LEU A 167 18.09 6.85 2.94
C LEU A 167 16.88 7.80 3.11
N VAL A 168 16.96 8.78 4.01
CA VAL A 168 15.82 9.67 4.30
C VAL A 168 15.40 10.52 3.09
N ASP A 169 16.29 10.78 2.16
CA ASP A 169 16.05 11.52 0.92
C ASP A 169 15.18 10.77 -0.11
N GLN A 170 14.83 9.52 0.17
CA GLN A 170 13.99 8.69 -0.69
C GLN A 170 12.52 8.66 -0.28
N TYR A 171 12.20 9.14 0.93
CA TYR A 171 10.88 8.99 1.57
C TYR A 171 10.32 10.30 2.09
N GLY A 172 9.02 10.33 2.33
CA GLY A 172 8.44 11.32 3.23
C GLY A 172 8.89 11.00 4.67
N ILE A 173 9.40 12.00 5.37
CA ILE A 173 9.89 11.86 6.75
C ILE A 173 9.01 12.66 7.69
N VAL A 174 8.56 12.03 8.77
CA VAL A 174 7.73 12.68 9.77
C VAL A 174 8.57 13.37 10.83
N ASP A 175 8.06 14.52 11.31
CA ASP A 175 8.59 15.21 12.49
C ASP A 175 7.75 14.84 13.70
N VAL A 176 8.40 14.33 14.74
CA VAL A 176 7.76 13.90 15.98
C VAL A 176 8.62 14.32 17.18
N LYS A 177 7.98 14.57 18.31
CA LYS A 177 8.68 14.98 19.54
C LYS A 177 9.68 13.91 20.03
N HIS A 178 9.33 12.65 19.86
CA HIS A 178 10.18 11.49 20.14
C HIS A 178 9.68 10.29 19.32
N SER A 179 10.55 9.33 19.02
CA SER A 179 10.15 8.12 18.32
C SER A 179 9.19 7.29 19.16
N PRO A 180 7.99 6.93 18.65
CA PRO A 180 7.08 6.05 19.37
C PRO A 180 7.64 4.62 19.42
N ASN A 181 7.17 3.81 20.37
CA ASN A 181 7.44 2.37 20.34
C ASN A 181 6.65 1.70 19.21
N GLU A 182 7.08 0.50 18.81
CA GLU A 182 6.35 -0.30 17.84
C GLU A 182 4.91 -0.56 18.31
N GLY A 183 3.94 -0.37 17.41
CA GLY A 183 2.51 -0.48 17.71
C GLY A 183 1.89 0.75 18.40
N GLU A 184 2.65 1.80 18.65
CA GLU A 184 2.17 3.05 19.23
C GLU A 184 2.04 4.16 18.19
N SER A 185 1.19 5.15 18.49
CA SER A 185 1.06 6.39 17.71
C SER A 185 1.46 7.58 18.55
N ILE A 186 2.01 8.59 17.87
CA ILE A 186 2.34 9.89 18.47
C ILE A 186 1.88 11.00 17.54
N ALA A 187 1.42 12.11 18.10
CA ALA A 187 1.08 13.30 17.33
C ALA A 187 2.31 13.82 16.58
N MET A 188 2.13 14.06 15.29
CA MET A 188 3.17 14.62 14.42
C MET A 188 3.26 16.12 14.60
N GLN A 189 4.48 16.67 14.44
CA GLN A 189 4.76 18.10 14.41
C GLN A 189 4.88 18.61 12.96
N GLY A 190 5.16 17.70 12.01
CA GLY A 190 5.28 17.99 10.59
C GLY A 190 5.58 16.75 9.76
N ILE A 191 5.65 16.96 8.45
CA ILE A 191 6.05 15.96 7.47
C ILE A 191 6.78 16.65 6.31
N VAL A 192 7.89 16.07 5.85
CA VAL A 192 8.70 16.62 4.75
C VAL A 192 8.93 15.56 3.70
N GLU A 193 8.57 15.85 2.44
CA GLU A 193 8.81 14.96 1.32
C GLU A 193 10.27 15.01 0.89
N LYS A 194 10.95 13.87 0.96
CA LYS A 194 12.35 13.67 0.50
C LYS A 194 13.33 14.76 0.96
N PRO A 195 13.48 14.98 2.27
CA PRO A 195 14.41 15.97 2.77
C PRO A 195 15.85 15.60 2.40
N PRO A 196 16.74 16.58 2.17
CA PRO A 196 18.16 16.30 2.01
C PRO A 196 18.73 15.55 3.22
N VAL A 197 19.67 14.63 2.98
CA VAL A 197 20.42 13.95 4.05
C VAL A 197 21.03 15.00 4.98
N GLY A 198 20.79 14.88 6.30
CA GLY A 198 21.22 15.85 7.32
C GLY A 198 20.26 17.01 7.60
N ALA A 199 19.17 17.15 6.81
CA ALA A 199 18.08 18.12 7.06
C ALA A 199 16.75 17.42 7.42
N ALA A 200 16.72 16.10 7.48
CA ALA A 200 15.55 15.34 7.89
C ALA A 200 15.25 15.58 9.38
N PRO A 201 13.97 15.82 9.76
CA PRO A 201 13.58 16.07 11.16
C PRO A 201 13.70 14.81 12.03
N SER A 202 13.66 13.62 11.43
CA SER A 202 13.83 12.33 12.09
C SER A 202 14.32 11.30 11.06
N ASN A 203 14.37 10.02 11.45
CA ASN A 203 14.58 8.90 10.54
C ASN A 203 13.31 8.02 10.40
N LEU A 204 12.15 8.53 10.78
CA LEU A 204 10.88 7.83 10.61
C LEU A 204 10.28 8.11 9.23
N SER A 205 10.39 7.14 8.35
CA SER A 205 9.89 7.22 6.98
C SER A 205 8.44 6.74 6.89
N VAL A 206 7.70 7.36 5.98
CA VAL A 206 6.32 6.96 5.66
C VAL A 206 6.33 5.67 4.83
N VAL A 207 5.60 4.65 5.30
CA VAL A 207 5.52 3.33 4.67
C VAL A 207 4.53 3.29 3.49
N GLY A 208 3.61 4.25 3.42
CA GLY A 208 2.59 4.26 2.38
C GLY A 208 1.29 3.57 2.81
N ARG A 209 1.00 3.61 4.10
CA ARG A 209 -0.31 3.27 4.68
C ARG A 209 -0.81 4.48 5.44
N TYR A 210 -2.04 4.90 5.11
CA TYR A 210 -2.66 6.07 5.69
C TYR A 210 -4.12 5.76 6.04
N VAL A 211 -4.62 6.31 7.13
CA VAL A 211 -6.05 6.39 7.46
C VAL A 211 -6.39 7.87 7.59
N LEU A 212 -7.21 8.37 6.67
CA LEU A 212 -7.43 9.80 6.45
C LEU A 212 -8.91 10.16 6.54
N PRO A 213 -9.24 11.35 7.07
CA PRO A 213 -10.60 11.88 7.00
C PRO A 213 -10.95 12.31 5.57
N ALA A 214 -12.25 12.25 5.22
CA ALA A 214 -12.76 12.70 3.92
C ALA A 214 -12.34 14.13 3.57
N LYS A 215 -12.20 14.99 4.57
CA LYS A 215 -11.73 16.37 4.46
C LYS A 215 -10.42 16.52 3.66
N ILE A 216 -9.54 15.49 3.66
CA ILE A 216 -8.29 15.53 2.88
C ILE A 216 -8.55 15.76 1.39
N MET A 217 -9.70 15.34 0.86
CA MET A 217 -10.06 15.56 -0.55
C MET A 217 -10.20 17.04 -0.91
N GLN A 218 -10.73 17.85 0.01
CA GLN A 218 -10.84 19.31 -0.19
C GLN A 218 -9.46 19.98 -0.10
N LEU A 219 -8.59 19.49 0.77
CA LEU A 219 -7.22 19.99 0.87
C LEU A 219 -6.42 19.65 -0.39
N LEU A 220 -6.57 18.43 -0.92
CA LEU A 220 -5.92 18.01 -2.18
C LEU A 220 -6.34 18.87 -3.38
N GLU A 221 -7.59 19.34 -3.45
CA GLU A 221 -8.03 20.27 -4.51
C GLU A 221 -7.28 21.61 -4.48
N ASN A 222 -6.85 22.02 -3.30
CA ASN A 222 -6.15 23.31 -3.08
C ASN A 222 -4.64 23.14 -2.93
N THR A 223 -4.11 21.91 -2.92
CA THR A 223 -2.68 21.64 -2.76
C THR A 223 -1.94 22.07 -4.03
N PRO A 224 -0.97 23.00 -3.94
CA PRO A 224 -0.16 23.38 -5.08
C PRO A 224 0.74 22.23 -5.52
N LYS A 225 1.28 22.32 -6.73
CA LYS A 225 2.30 21.39 -7.18
C LYS A 225 3.62 21.65 -6.43
N GLY A 226 4.12 20.63 -5.76
CA GLY A 226 5.34 20.62 -4.99
C GLY A 226 6.51 19.96 -5.72
N ALA A 227 7.27 19.15 -5.01
CA ALA A 227 8.44 18.43 -5.53
C ALA A 227 8.07 17.62 -6.78
N GLY A 228 8.91 17.67 -7.83
CA GLY A 228 8.67 16.99 -9.09
C GLY A 228 7.54 17.57 -9.95
N ASN A 229 7.00 18.76 -9.63
CA ASN A 229 5.82 19.36 -10.28
C ASN A 229 4.55 18.49 -10.10
N GLU A 230 4.46 17.78 -8.98
CA GLU A 230 3.40 16.86 -8.61
C GLU A 230 2.57 17.41 -7.44
N ILE A 231 1.31 16.99 -7.34
CA ILE A 231 0.47 17.20 -6.15
C ILE A 231 0.83 16.10 -5.16
N GLN A 232 1.52 16.46 -4.09
CA GLN A 232 1.99 15.51 -3.10
C GLN A 232 0.92 15.28 -2.02
N LEU A 233 0.73 14.01 -1.62
CA LEU A 233 -0.16 13.68 -0.51
C LEU A 233 0.41 14.22 0.82
N THR A 234 1.72 14.23 0.98
CA THR A 234 2.43 14.78 2.14
C THR A 234 2.14 16.26 2.35
N ASP A 235 2.06 17.07 1.27
CA ASP A 235 1.73 18.49 1.37
C ASP A 235 0.28 18.69 1.85
N ALA A 236 -0.68 17.90 1.35
CA ALA A 236 -2.06 17.95 1.83
C ALA A 236 -2.18 17.49 3.30
N ILE A 237 -1.39 16.52 3.73
CA ILE A 237 -1.32 16.06 5.12
C ILE A 237 -0.75 17.17 6.02
N ALA A 238 0.27 17.89 5.55
CA ALA A 238 0.79 19.06 6.27
C ALA A 238 -0.30 20.15 6.46
N MET A 239 -1.09 20.43 5.41
CA MET A 239 -2.24 21.34 5.53
C MET A 239 -3.32 20.81 6.49
N LEU A 240 -3.53 19.48 6.56
CA LEU A 240 -4.48 18.88 7.49
C LEU A 240 -4.06 19.14 8.95
N GLN A 241 -2.77 19.17 9.27
CA GLN A 241 -2.26 19.42 10.61
C GLN A 241 -2.60 20.81 11.14
N ASP A 242 -2.93 21.79 10.29
CA ASP A 242 -3.34 23.13 10.73
C ASP A 242 -4.69 23.10 11.50
N THR A 243 -5.50 22.07 11.29
CA THR A 243 -6.88 22.00 11.83
C THR A 243 -7.21 20.70 12.52
N ASP A 244 -6.46 19.63 12.28
CA ASP A 244 -6.73 18.29 12.76
C ASP A 244 -5.46 17.62 13.30
N THR A 245 -5.61 16.73 14.25
CA THR A 245 -4.48 15.94 14.74
C THR A 245 -4.13 14.86 13.71
N VAL A 246 -2.85 14.75 13.39
CA VAL A 246 -2.27 13.67 12.59
C VAL A 246 -1.25 12.94 13.44
N GLU A 247 -1.32 11.62 13.47
CA GLU A 247 -0.46 10.77 14.27
C GLU A 247 0.42 9.87 13.38
N ALA A 248 1.69 9.74 13.77
CA ALA A 248 2.60 8.75 13.21
C ALA A 248 2.43 7.45 14.00
N TYR A 249 1.95 6.40 13.34
CA TYR A 249 1.85 5.05 13.87
C TYR A 249 3.12 4.26 13.51
N ARG A 250 3.91 3.87 14.52
CA ARG A 250 5.08 3.03 14.27
C ARG A 250 4.65 1.58 14.13
N MET A 251 4.84 1.03 12.95
CA MET A 251 4.47 -0.35 12.64
C MET A 251 5.25 -1.38 13.46
N GLN A 252 4.67 -2.58 13.60
CA GLN A 252 5.30 -3.74 14.25
C GLN A 252 5.79 -4.78 13.23
N GLY A 253 5.21 -4.78 12.04
CA GLY A 253 5.54 -5.69 10.97
C GLY A 253 6.87 -5.37 10.28
N GLN A 254 7.09 -6.02 9.15
CA GLN A 254 8.24 -5.81 8.27
C GLN A 254 7.79 -5.37 6.89
N THR A 255 8.51 -4.43 6.28
CA THR A 255 8.22 -3.94 4.93
C THR A 255 9.09 -4.58 3.87
N PHE A 256 8.53 -4.70 2.66
CA PHE A 256 9.26 -5.10 1.46
C PHE A 256 8.89 -4.16 0.32
N ASP A 257 9.82 -3.28 -0.07
CA ASP A 257 9.65 -2.37 -1.23
C ASP A 257 9.80 -3.14 -2.55
N CYS A 258 8.70 -3.69 -3.05
CA CYS A 258 8.63 -4.33 -4.36
C CYS A 258 8.74 -3.34 -5.54
N GLY A 259 8.80 -2.04 -5.29
CA GLY A 259 9.16 -1.04 -6.28
C GLY A 259 10.66 -1.03 -6.62
N SER A 260 11.51 -1.66 -5.81
CA SER A 260 12.95 -1.84 -6.04
C SER A 260 13.29 -3.30 -6.33
N LYS A 261 14.31 -3.56 -7.16
CA LYS A 261 14.71 -4.92 -7.54
C LYS A 261 15.19 -5.74 -6.33
N LEU A 262 15.96 -5.12 -5.43
CA LEU A 262 16.47 -5.81 -4.23
C LEU A 262 15.34 -6.05 -3.21
N GLY A 263 14.46 -5.08 -3.01
CA GLY A 263 13.29 -5.24 -2.12
C GLY A 263 12.35 -6.33 -2.61
N TYR A 264 12.12 -6.40 -3.93
CA TYR A 264 11.38 -7.49 -4.56
C TYR A 264 12.02 -8.87 -4.30
N LEU A 265 13.34 -9.00 -4.49
CA LEU A 265 14.04 -10.27 -4.20
C LEU A 265 13.93 -10.65 -2.73
N LYS A 266 14.02 -9.69 -1.81
CA LYS A 266 13.78 -9.93 -0.38
C LYS A 266 12.35 -10.42 -0.12
N ALA A 267 11.35 -9.82 -0.75
CA ALA A 267 9.97 -10.26 -0.65
C ALA A 267 9.82 -11.72 -1.14
N VAL A 268 10.32 -12.04 -2.35
CA VAL A 268 10.25 -13.40 -2.90
C VAL A 268 10.92 -14.41 -1.96
N LEU A 269 12.08 -14.08 -1.43
CA LEU A 269 12.80 -14.95 -0.49
C LEU A 269 11.97 -15.21 0.78
N HIS A 270 11.46 -14.15 1.37
CA HIS A 270 10.74 -14.22 2.64
C HIS A 270 9.40 -14.95 2.51
N TYR A 271 8.57 -14.54 1.56
CA TYR A 271 7.28 -15.18 1.28
C TYR A 271 7.46 -16.62 0.76
N GLY A 272 8.53 -16.89 -0.01
CA GLY A 272 8.86 -18.22 -0.47
C GLY A 272 9.21 -19.19 0.67
N LEU A 273 9.99 -18.74 1.65
CA LEU A 273 10.35 -19.55 2.84
C LEU A 273 9.14 -19.89 3.72
N GLU A 274 8.13 -19.04 3.73
CA GLU A 274 6.92 -19.22 4.53
C GLU A 274 5.74 -19.78 3.73
N HIS A 275 5.96 -20.05 2.44
CA HIS A 275 4.88 -20.57 1.59
C HIS A 275 4.43 -21.97 2.07
N PRO A 276 3.12 -22.19 2.32
CA PRO A 276 2.64 -23.41 2.97
C PRO A 276 2.97 -24.70 2.22
N LYS A 277 3.05 -24.64 0.88
CA LYS A 277 3.36 -25.81 0.05
C LYS A 277 4.84 -25.92 -0.34
N LEU A 278 5.55 -24.79 -0.46
CA LEU A 278 6.91 -24.75 -1.03
C LEU A 278 7.99 -24.44 0.00
N GLY A 279 7.65 -23.92 1.18
CA GLY A 279 8.61 -23.36 2.13
C GLY A 279 9.71 -24.32 2.58
N MET A 280 9.37 -25.61 2.83
CA MET A 280 10.36 -26.60 3.22
C MET A 280 11.35 -26.92 2.11
N GLU A 281 10.88 -27.15 0.88
CA GLU A 281 11.73 -27.45 -0.26
C GLU A 281 12.59 -26.22 -0.64
N PHE A 282 12.00 -25.04 -0.58
CA PHE A 282 12.72 -23.79 -0.84
C PHE A 282 13.82 -23.53 0.20
N LYS A 283 13.57 -23.83 1.47
CA LYS A 283 14.59 -23.74 2.53
C LYS A 283 15.76 -24.69 2.27
N GLN A 284 15.48 -25.93 1.85
CA GLN A 284 16.53 -26.90 1.48
C GLN A 284 17.36 -26.39 0.31
N LEU A 285 16.69 -25.91 -0.76
CA LEU A 285 17.35 -25.34 -1.92
C LEU A 285 18.32 -24.21 -1.53
N ILE A 286 17.90 -23.29 -0.65
CA ILE A 286 18.76 -22.19 -0.18
C ILE A 286 19.97 -22.73 0.60
N GLN A 287 19.77 -23.75 1.44
CA GLN A 287 20.89 -24.37 2.19
C GLN A 287 21.91 -25.07 1.28
N GLU A 288 21.43 -25.69 0.20
CA GLU A 288 22.30 -26.35 -0.79
C GLU A 288 23.16 -25.36 -1.59
N LEU A 289 22.69 -24.13 -1.78
CA LEU A 289 23.44 -23.06 -2.46
C LEU A 289 24.70 -22.61 -1.69
N LYS A 290 24.87 -23.01 -0.41
CA LYS A 290 26.04 -22.68 0.45
C LYS A 290 26.41 -21.17 0.41
N LEU A 291 25.42 -20.29 0.34
CA LEU A 291 25.60 -18.85 0.35
C LEU A 291 25.85 -18.30 1.75
#